data_013f43b8d4048c0f491ec40c19bfaf43
#
_entry.id   013f43b8d4048c0f491ec40c19bfaf43
#
_cell.length_a   1.000
_cell.length_b   1.000
_cell.length_c   1.000
_cell.angle_alpha   90.00
_cell.angle_beta   90.00
_cell.angle_gamma   90.00
#
_symmetry.space_group_name_H-M   'P 1'
#
loop_
_entity.id
_entity.type
_entity.pdbx_description
1 polymer ?
#
loop_
_entity_poly.entity_id
_entity_poly.type
_entity_poly.pdbx_seq_one_letter_code
_entity_poly.pdbx_strand_id
1 'polypeptide(L)'
;MKSLSLEDLCIHQVCIWKQSNFKESLECLARNGVFKTALWKPLLENTELKQAKQNLRDSGVQAVSMCPLVLLDEEAYPNAVARHQSHQQFLEDAAELEVQSVVVITGGLSKGSRDLIGQREKVLEELERLAQLAEATGVRLALEPLHPMVCGYRSVISSLSEANDLLDHLNRDDVYGIAVDTYALWWDSNLQQQIRRSGKRLINFHVSDWLTETKDLRLDRGMPGDGIIDNPL
;
A
#
# COMPACT_ATOMS: atom_id res chain seq x y z
N MET A 1 16.76 -20.62 4.57
CA MET A 1 15.96 -19.39 4.77
C MET A 1 16.41 -18.75 6.07
N LYS A 2 16.52 -17.41 6.12
CA LYS A 2 16.76 -16.69 7.39
C LYS A 2 15.50 -16.81 8.24
N SER A 3 15.64 -17.19 9.50
CA SER A 3 14.51 -17.15 10.45
C SER A 3 14.07 -15.70 10.65
N LEU A 4 12.77 -15.43 10.60
CA LEU A 4 12.21 -14.13 10.95
C LEU A 4 12.30 -13.91 12.47
N SER A 5 12.53 -12.67 12.86
CA SER A 5 12.61 -12.22 14.25
C SER A 5 11.66 -11.04 14.47
N LEU A 6 11.47 -10.60 15.73
CA LEU A 6 10.72 -9.39 16.02
C LEU A 6 11.29 -8.15 15.32
N GLU A 7 12.57 -8.12 15.04
CA GLU A 7 13.21 -7.01 14.29
C GLU A 7 12.75 -6.94 12.82
N ASP A 8 12.27 -8.06 12.27
CA ASP A 8 11.75 -8.11 10.91
C ASP A 8 10.24 -7.76 10.85
N LEU A 9 9.56 -7.73 12.01
CA LEU A 9 8.13 -7.45 12.09
C LEU A 9 7.84 -5.96 11.86
N CYS A 10 6.92 -5.70 10.93
CA CYS A 10 6.35 -4.39 10.67
C CYS A 10 4.84 -4.46 10.88
N ILE A 11 4.30 -3.65 11.77
CA ILE A 11 2.85 -3.57 12.00
C ILE A 11 2.30 -2.36 11.25
N HIS A 12 1.32 -2.59 10.37
CA HIS A 12 0.63 -1.51 9.69
C HIS A 12 -0.32 -0.79 10.65
N GLN A 13 -0.24 0.54 10.72
CA GLN A 13 -1.09 1.35 11.63
C GLN A 13 -2.60 1.14 11.40
N VAL A 14 -3.03 0.68 10.22
CA VAL A 14 -4.44 0.33 9.97
C VAL A 14 -4.96 -0.75 10.93
N CYS A 15 -4.09 -1.59 11.48
CA CYS A 15 -4.48 -2.63 12.44
C CYS A 15 -4.96 -2.06 13.78
N ILE A 16 -4.53 -0.84 14.13
CA ILE A 16 -4.77 -0.21 15.44
C ILE A 16 -5.37 1.20 15.34
N TRP A 17 -5.71 1.68 14.14
CA TRP A 17 -6.10 3.07 13.91
C TRP A 17 -7.38 3.52 14.61
N LYS A 18 -8.30 2.58 14.92
CA LYS A 18 -9.54 2.89 15.65
C LYS A 18 -9.35 3.00 17.17
N GLN A 19 -8.24 2.46 17.68
CA GLN A 19 -7.95 2.39 19.11
C GLN A 19 -6.96 3.45 19.57
N SER A 20 -6.27 4.14 18.64
CA SER A 20 -5.17 5.04 18.96
C SER A 20 -5.06 6.18 17.97
N ASN A 21 -4.53 7.31 18.40
CA ASN A 21 -4.04 8.36 17.51
C ASN A 21 -2.61 8.03 17.03
N PHE A 22 -2.04 8.91 16.19
CA PHE A 22 -0.73 8.67 15.59
C PHE A 22 0.37 8.43 16.63
N LYS A 23 0.48 9.30 17.63
CA LYS A 23 1.49 9.20 18.71
C LYS A 23 1.29 7.95 19.55
N GLU A 24 0.07 7.71 20.01
CA GLU A 24 -0.27 6.54 20.83
C GLU A 24 0.01 5.23 20.10
N SER A 25 -0.21 5.17 18.78
CA SER A 25 0.09 4.00 17.97
C SER A 25 1.59 3.68 17.99
N LEU A 26 2.46 4.68 17.85
CA LEU A 26 3.91 4.50 17.89
C LEU A 26 4.40 4.08 19.29
N GLU A 27 3.87 4.73 20.33
CA GLU A 27 4.18 4.36 21.72
C GLU A 27 3.74 2.93 22.05
N CYS A 28 2.60 2.50 21.52
CA CYS A 28 2.12 1.12 21.68
C CYS A 28 3.07 0.12 21.00
N LEU A 29 3.48 0.39 19.79
CA LEU A 29 4.43 -0.47 19.06
C LEU A 29 5.77 -0.57 19.79
N ALA A 30 6.35 0.56 20.17
CA ALA A 30 7.63 0.59 20.87
C ALA A 30 7.58 -0.18 22.20
N ARG A 31 6.52 -0.02 23.01
CA ARG A 31 6.34 -0.76 24.27
C ARG A 31 6.27 -2.27 24.08
N ASN A 32 5.84 -2.73 22.91
CA ASN A 32 5.76 -4.15 22.55
C ASN A 32 6.97 -4.64 21.76
N GLY A 33 8.06 -3.86 21.67
CA GLY A 33 9.29 -4.25 20.99
C GLY A 33 9.19 -4.25 19.45
N VAL A 34 8.18 -3.60 18.88
CA VAL A 34 8.00 -3.46 17.42
C VAL A 34 8.51 -2.08 17.00
N PHE A 35 9.60 -2.05 16.23
CA PHE A 35 10.27 -0.82 15.83
C PHE A 35 10.14 -0.49 14.33
N LYS A 36 9.21 -1.16 13.62
CA LYS A 36 8.87 -0.84 12.22
C LYS A 36 7.37 -0.75 12.05
N THR A 37 6.94 0.26 11.30
CA THR A 37 5.53 0.47 11.00
C THR A 37 5.31 0.88 9.55
N ALA A 38 4.17 0.49 8.98
CA ALA A 38 3.62 1.10 7.78
C ALA A 38 2.65 2.20 8.21
N LEU A 39 2.91 3.43 7.79
CA LEU A 39 2.08 4.59 8.14
C LEU A 39 0.73 4.53 7.44
N TRP A 40 -0.33 4.86 8.18
CA TRP A 40 -1.67 4.95 7.67
C TRP A 40 -2.09 6.41 7.52
N LYS A 41 -2.28 6.88 6.28
CA LYS A 41 -2.59 8.29 5.97
C LYS A 41 -3.69 8.89 6.86
N PRO A 42 -4.84 8.23 7.12
CA PRO A 42 -5.88 8.80 7.97
C PRO A 42 -5.46 9.08 9.43
N LEU A 43 -4.43 8.42 9.95
CA LEU A 43 -3.86 8.77 11.26
C LEU A 43 -2.98 10.01 11.20
N LEU A 44 -2.36 10.29 10.04
CA LEU A 44 -1.54 11.49 9.84
C LEU A 44 -2.38 12.77 9.65
N GLU A 45 -3.59 12.66 9.12
CA GLU A 45 -4.44 13.82 8.77
C GLU A 45 -4.71 14.76 9.95
N ASN A 46 -4.64 14.25 11.19
CA ASN A 46 -4.83 15.03 12.41
C ASN A 46 -3.52 15.37 13.14
N THR A 47 -2.37 15.17 12.47
CA THR A 47 -1.05 15.40 13.07
C THR A 47 -0.21 16.26 12.13
N GLU A 48 0.31 17.37 12.62
CA GLU A 48 1.24 18.17 11.82
C GLU A 48 2.47 17.34 11.44
N LEU A 49 2.98 17.48 10.21
CA LEU A 49 4.09 16.68 9.68
C LEU A 49 5.35 16.74 10.57
N LYS A 50 5.68 17.92 11.06
CA LYS A 50 6.81 18.12 12.00
C LYS A 50 6.61 17.33 13.30
N GLN A 51 5.38 17.31 13.81
CA GLN A 51 5.05 16.57 15.02
C GLN A 51 5.08 15.05 14.75
N ALA A 52 4.61 14.61 13.58
CA ALA A 52 4.69 13.20 13.17
C ALA A 52 6.15 12.73 13.10
N LYS A 53 7.02 13.52 12.49
CA LYS A 53 8.46 13.25 12.42
C LYS A 53 9.11 13.18 13.82
N GLN A 54 8.74 14.11 14.71
CA GLN A 54 9.23 14.09 16.08
C GLN A 54 8.74 12.86 16.85
N ASN A 55 7.47 12.49 16.71
CA ASN A 55 6.90 11.29 17.35
C ASN A 55 7.60 10.01 16.90
N LEU A 56 7.94 9.89 15.60
CA LEU A 56 8.73 8.76 15.08
C LEU A 56 10.12 8.69 15.75
N ARG A 57 10.80 9.82 15.84
CA ARG A 57 12.13 9.89 16.49
C ARG A 57 12.06 9.53 17.97
N ASP A 58 11.11 10.11 18.69
CA ASP A 58 10.96 9.91 20.13
C ASP A 58 10.60 8.46 20.50
N SER A 59 9.81 7.80 19.65
CA SER A 59 9.44 6.39 19.83
C SER A 59 10.52 5.40 19.39
N GLY A 60 11.46 5.82 18.56
CA GLY A 60 12.43 4.94 17.90
C GLY A 60 11.81 4.02 16.84
N VAL A 61 10.54 4.23 16.45
CA VAL A 61 9.84 3.44 15.43
C VAL A 61 10.14 4.00 14.04
N GLN A 62 10.65 3.16 13.16
CA GLN A 62 10.93 3.50 11.78
C GLN A 62 9.67 3.34 10.90
N ALA A 63 9.34 4.35 10.13
CA ALA A 63 8.36 4.27 9.07
C ALA A 63 8.97 3.61 7.83
N VAL A 64 8.54 2.40 7.45
CA VAL A 64 9.08 1.67 6.30
C VAL A 64 8.29 1.88 5.03
N SER A 65 6.99 2.13 5.16
CA SER A 65 6.10 2.46 4.04
C SER A 65 4.98 3.39 4.48
N MET A 66 4.28 3.98 3.52
CA MET A 66 3.09 4.82 3.75
C MET A 66 1.97 4.41 2.79
N CYS A 67 0.74 4.34 3.30
CA CYS A 67 -0.42 3.80 2.57
C CYS A 67 -1.69 4.58 2.96
N PRO A 68 -2.68 4.70 2.06
CA PRO A 68 -2.59 4.48 0.62
C PRO A 68 -2.38 5.78 -0.16
N LEU A 69 -1.67 5.73 -1.27
CA LEU A 69 -1.83 6.68 -2.36
C LEU A 69 -2.82 6.08 -3.36
N VAL A 70 -4.00 6.70 -3.49
CA VAL A 70 -5.01 6.25 -4.47
C VAL A 70 -4.81 7.04 -5.75
N LEU A 71 -4.47 6.34 -6.84
CA LEU A 71 -4.05 6.95 -8.10
C LEU A 71 -5.19 7.69 -8.80
N LEU A 72 -6.35 7.02 -8.91
CA LEU A 72 -7.55 7.56 -9.56
C LEU A 72 -8.71 7.52 -8.56
N ASP A 73 -8.91 8.61 -7.83
CA ASP A 73 -10.01 8.79 -6.89
C ASP A 73 -10.84 10.02 -7.34
N GLU A 74 -11.89 9.76 -8.11
CA GLU A 74 -12.74 10.81 -8.64
C GLU A 74 -13.63 11.48 -7.57
N GLU A 75 -13.83 10.81 -6.43
CA GLU A 75 -14.60 11.38 -5.31
C GLU A 75 -13.73 12.33 -4.48
N ALA A 76 -12.44 12.01 -4.31
CA ALA A 76 -11.51 12.84 -3.55
C ALA A 76 -11.00 14.03 -4.37
N TYR A 77 -10.87 13.90 -5.70
CA TYR A 77 -10.24 14.92 -6.53
C TYR A 77 -11.17 15.44 -7.63
N PRO A 78 -11.55 16.74 -7.59
CA PRO A 78 -12.47 17.32 -8.56
C PRO A 78 -11.93 17.39 -9.99
N ASN A 79 -10.60 17.33 -10.15
CA ASN A 79 -9.92 17.37 -11.44
C ASN A 79 -8.48 16.86 -11.38
N ALA A 80 -7.85 16.69 -12.54
CA ALA A 80 -6.49 16.16 -12.65
C ALA A 80 -5.43 17.05 -11.96
N VAL A 81 -5.62 18.37 -11.92
CA VAL A 81 -4.67 19.30 -11.26
C VAL A 81 -4.68 19.07 -9.75
N ALA A 82 -5.86 19.04 -9.14
CA ALA A 82 -6.00 18.79 -7.69
C ALA A 82 -5.45 17.41 -7.32
N ARG A 83 -5.69 16.38 -8.15
CA ARG A 83 -5.13 15.05 -7.97
C ARG A 83 -3.60 15.08 -8.01
N HIS A 84 -3.00 15.69 -9.01
CA HIS A 84 -1.55 15.80 -9.15
C HIS A 84 -0.91 16.51 -7.95
N GLN A 85 -1.49 17.64 -7.51
CA GLN A 85 -1.03 18.36 -6.32
C GLN A 85 -1.10 17.51 -5.05
N SER A 86 -2.17 16.72 -4.88
CA SER A 86 -2.32 15.82 -3.73
C SER A 86 -1.30 14.68 -3.77
N HIS A 87 -1.02 14.10 -4.94
CA HIS A 87 0.02 13.08 -5.10
C HIS A 87 1.39 13.64 -4.81
N GLN A 88 1.71 14.84 -5.29
CA GLN A 88 2.96 15.53 -5.00
C GLN A 88 3.13 15.72 -3.49
N GLN A 89 2.14 16.33 -2.83
CA GLN A 89 2.20 16.54 -1.38
C GLN A 89 2.36 15.23 -0.61
N PHE A 90 1.66 14.16 -1.04
CA PHE A 90 1.78 12.86 -0.39
C PHE A 90 3.21 12.29 -0.48
N LEU A 91 3.87 12.42 -1.63
CA LEU A 91 5.25 11.95 -1.82
C LEU A 91 6.26 12.83 -1.10
N GLU A 92 6.04 14.16 -1.05
CA GLU A 92 6.85 15.09 -0.26
C GLU A 92 6.76 14.78 1.24
N ASP A 93 5.54 14.52 1.75
CA ASP A 93 5.31 14.12 3.15
C ASP A 93 6.00 12.78 3.46
N ALA A 94 5.90 11.81 2.55
CA ALA A 94 6.57 10.51 2.69
C ALA A 94 8.10 10.67 2.75
N ALA A 95 8.67 11.50 1.89
CA ALA A 95 10.11 11.79 1.89
C ALA A 95 10.54 12.51 3.18
N GLU A 96 9.77 13.51 3.64
CA GLU A 96 10.07 14.23 4.90
C GLU A 96 10.02 13.29 6.12
N LEU A 97 9.13 12.29 6.11
CA LEU A 97 9.04 11.25 7.15
C LEU A 97 10.04 10.11 6.95
N GLU A 98 10.95 10.23 5.96
CA GLU A 98 12.01 9.26 5.66
C GLU A 98 11.45 7.86 5.28
N VAL A 99 10.25 7.84 4.69
CA VAL A 99 9.58 6.61 4.22
C VAL A 99 10.23 6.13 2.93
N GLN A 100 10.54 4.83 2.85
CA GLN A 100 11.24 4.26 1.70
C GLN A 100 10.32 3.96 0.51
N SER A 101 9.05 3.64 0.77
CA SER A 101 8.09 3.29 -0.26
C SER A 101 6.67 3.75 0.08
N VAL A 102 5.92 4.07 -0.95
CA VAL A 102 4.48 4.39 -0.87
C VAL A 102 3.69 3.31 -1.57
N VAL A 103 2.66 2.78 -0.90
CA VAL A 103 1.76 1.80 -1.49
C VAL A 103 0.73 2.51 -2.35
N VAL A 104 0.72 2.17 -3.65
CA VAL A 104 -0.15 2.77 -4.66
C VAL A 104 -1.29 1.82 -4.98
N ILE A 105 -2.53 2.30 -4.80
CA ILE A 105 -3.77 1.64 -5.18
C ILE A 105 -4.33 2.37 -6.39
N THR A 106 -4.76 1.64 -7.43
CA THR A 106 -5.10 2.27 -8.72
C THR A 106 -6.40 3.08 -8.70
N GLY A 107 -7.29 2.83 -7.78
CA GLY A 107 -8.67 3.29 -7.84
C GLY A 107 -9.55 2.33 -8.64
N GLY A 108 -10.87 2.43 -8.44
CA GLY A 108 -11.86 1.61 -9.12
C GLY A 108 -12.29 2.19 -10.47
N LEU A 109 -13.42 1.71 -10.97
CA LEU A 109 -14.07 2.29 -12.15
C LEU A 109 -14.68 3.65 -11.81
N SER A 110 -14.63 4.57 -12.77
CA SER A 110 -15.39 5.82 -12.67
C SER A 110 -16.88 5.55 -12.48
N LYS A 111 -17.55 6.38 -11.71
CA LYS A 111 -18.97 6.20 -11.37
C LYS A 111 -19.85 6.02 -12.61
N GLY A 112 -20.54 4.89 -12.67
CA GLY A 112 -21.41 4.53 -13.79
C GLY A 112 -20.69 3.98 -15.01
N SER A 113 -19.37 3.95 -15.04
CA SER A 113 -18.58 3.37 -16.12
C SER A 113 -18.63 1.83 -16.09
N ARG A 114 -18.53 1.24 -17.29
CA ARG A 114 -18.33 -0.20 -17.51
C ARG A 114 -17.05 -0.46 -18.30
N ASP A 115 -16.27 0.58 -18.56
CA ASP A 115 -15.06 0.54 -19.37
C ASP A 115 -13.84 0.23 -18.51
N LEU A 116 -13.62 -1.06 -18.25
CA LEU A 116 -12.46 -1.53 -17.50
C LEU A 116 -11.15 -1.33 -18.28
N ILE A 117 -11.19 -1.49 -19.60
CA ILE A 117 -10.00 -1.36 -20.46
C ILE A 117 -9.53 0.10 -20.45
N GLY A 118 -10.42 1.04 -20.76
CA GLY A 118 -10.06 2.46 -20.74
C GLY A 118 -9.69 2.98 -19.37
N GLN A 119 -10.22 2.38 -18.28
CA GLN A 119 -9.76 2.73 -16.93
C GLN A 119 -8.33 2.26 -16.65
N ARG A 120 -7.94 1.09 -17.16
CA ARG A 120 -6.56 0.58 -17.06
C ARG A 120 -5.57 1.40 -17.89
N GLU A 121 -5.99 1.90 -19.04
CA GLU A 121 -5.21 2.85 -19.85
C GLU A 121 -4.95 4.16 -19.09
N LYS A 122 -5.97 4.71 -18.43
CA LYS A 122 -5.80 5.87 -17.54
C LYS A 122 -4.87 5.60 -16.37
N VAL A 123 -4.92 4.40 -15.79
CA VAL A 123 -3.98 4.00 -14.73
C VAL A 123 -2.54 4.06 -15.24
N LEU A 124 -2.27 3.54 -16.43
CA LEU A 124 -0.94 3.58 -17.02
C LEU A 124 -0.45 5.02 -17.20
N GLU A 125 -1.26 5.88 -17.80
CA GLU A 125 -0.93 7.31 -17.99
C GLU A 125 -0.64 8.03 -16.66
N GLU A 126 -1.43 7.77 -15.63
CA GLU A 126 -1.21 8.40 -14.32
C GLU A 126 0.02 7.83 -13.59
N LEU A 127 0.33 6.55 -13.76
CA LEU A 127 1.59 6.00 -13.28
C LEU A 127 2.78 6.68 -13.94
N GLU A 128 2.79 6.86 -15.27
CA GLU A 128 3.86 7.59 -15.97
C GLU A 128 4.09 9.00 -15.41
N ARG A 129 3.00 9.71 -15.06
CA ARG A 129 3.09 11.04 -14.43
C ARG A 129 3.61 10.96 -12.99
N LEU A 130 3.16 9.97 -12.24
CA LEU A 130 3.56 9.78 -10.84
C LEU A 130 5.06 9.43 -10.72
N ALA A 131 5.63 8.78 -11.73
CA ALA A 131 7.06 8.45 -11.76
C ALA A 131 7.95 9.69 -11.61
N GLN A 132 7.60 10.79 -12.26
CA GLN A 132 8.38 12.04 -12.20
C GLN A 132 8.41 12.63 -10.78
N LEU A 133 7.28 12.55 -10.07
CA LEU A 133 7.20 13.01 -8.68
C LEU A 133 7.99 12.09 -7.74
N ALA A 134 7.92 10.78 -7.96
CA ALA A 134 8.65 9.80 -7.18
C ALA A 134 10.17 9.95 -7.36
N GLU A 135 10.65 10.19 -8.57
CA GLU A 135 12.06 10.50 -8.83
C GLU A 135 12.52 11.76 -8.06
N ALA A 136 11.74 12.82 -8.09
CA ALA A 136 12.07 14.06 -7.43
C ALA A 136 12.17 13.93 -5.90
N THR A 137 11.41 13.01 -5.31
CA THR A 137 11.39 12.76 -3.86
C THR A 137 12.27 11.60 -3.41
N GLY A 138 12.71 10.73 -4.34
CA GLY A 138 13.46 9.52 -4.04
C GLY A 138 12.64 8.40 -3.38
N VAL A 139 11.30 8.54 -3.33
CA VAL A 139 10.38 7.55 -2.74
C VAL A 139 9.95 6.55 -3.79
N ARG A 140 10.05 5.25 -3.49
CA ARG A 140 9.62 4.20 -4.41
C ARG A 140 8.11 3.98 -4.34
N LEU A 141 7.52 3.60 -5.48
CA LEU A 141 6.09 3.35 -5.64
C LEU A 141 5.82 1.84 -5.67
N ALA A 142 5.15 1.33 -4.64
CA ALA A 142 4.76 -0.08 -4.54
C ALA A 142 3.33 -0.26 -5.07
N LEU A 143 3.17 -0.71 -6.31
CA LEU A 143 1.86 -1.01 -6.88
C LEU A 143 1.25 -2.23 -6.17
N GLU A 144 0.05 -2.06 -5.61
CA GLU A 144 -0.69 -3.11 -4.90
C GLU A 144 -1.92 -3.54 -5.69
N PRO A 145 -1.92 -4.74 -6.30
CA PRO A 145 -3.13 -5.34 -6.83
C PRO A 145 -4.07 -5.75 -5.69
N LEU A 146 -5.36 -5.46 -5.82
CA LEU A 146 -6.36 -5.79 -4.82
C LEU A 146 -7.27 -6.93 -5.28
N HIS A 147 -7.95 -7.56 -4.32
CA HIS A 147 -8.87 -8.67 -4.61
C HIS A 147 -9.93 -8.26 -5.65
N PRO A 148 -10.26 -9.10 -6.64
CA PRO A 148 -11.19 -8.75 -7.73
C PRO A 148 -12.59 -8.34 -7.27
N MET A 149 -13.02 -8.75 -6.08
CA MET A 149 -14.29 -8.28 -5.51
C MET A 149 -14.37 -6.76 -5.28
N VAL A 150 -13.23 -6.07 -5.23
CA VAL A 150 -13.17 -4.61 -5.05
C VAL A 150 -12.82 -3.85 -6.34
N CYS A 151 -12.80 -4.54 -7.49
CA CYS A 151 -12.42 -3.97 -8.79
C CYS A 151 -13.29 -2.77 -9.20
N GLY A 152 -14.58 -2.80 -8.87
CA GLY A 152 -15.51 -1.74 -9.24
C GLY A 152 -15.30 -0.40 -8.50
N TYR A 153 -14.63 -0.40 -7.33
CA TYR A 153 -14.58 0.80 -6.48
C TYR A 153 -13.23 1.08 -5.81
N ARG A 154 -12.27 0.14 -5.83
CA ARG A 154 -10.97 0.34 -5.16
C ARG A 154 -9.76 0.14 -6.05
N SER A 155 -9.75 -0.87 -6.91
CA SER A 155 -8.60 -1.15 -7.77
C SER A 155 -9.01 -1.90 -9.03
N VAL A 156 -8.67 -1.38 -10.19
CA VAL A 156 -8.89 -2.07 -11.48
C VAL A 156 -7.77 -3.05 -11.83
N ILE A 157 -6.75 -3.13 -11.01
CA ILE A 157 -5.67 -4.13 -11.09
C ILE A 157 -5.92 -5.14 -9.98
N SER A 158 -6.17 -6.40 -10.36
CA SER A 158 -6.70 -7.43 -9.46
C SER A 158 -5.84 -8.67 -9.35
N SER A 159 -4.77 -8.77 -10.12
CA SER A 159 -3.84 -9.89 -10.05
C SER A 159 -2.39 -9.41 -10.08
N LEU A 160 -1.49 -10.26 -9.58
CA LEU A 160 -0.06 -9.97 -9.62
C LEU A 160 0.48 -10.04 -11.07
N SER A 161 -0.19 -10.80 -11.95
CA SER A 161 0.14 -10.82 -13.38
C SER A 161 -0.11 -9.46 -14.02
N GLU A 162 -1.29 -8.85 -13.79
CA GLU A 162 -1.62 -7.52 -14.30
C GLU A 162 -0.65 -6.46 -13.79
N ALA A 163 -0.27 -6.51 -12.51
CA ALA A 163 0.71 -5.59 -11.95
C ALA A 163 2.09 -5.75 -12.60
N ASN A 164 2.55 -7.00 -12.79
CA ASN A 164 3.81 -7.28 -13.48
C ASN A 164 3.79 -6.77 -14.94
N ASP A 165 2.69 -7.00 -15.68
CA ASP A 165 2.54 -6.57 -17.07
C ASP A 165 2.61 -5.02 -17.19
N LEU A 166 1.98 -4.30 -16.25
CA LEU A 166 2.06 -2.85 -16.18
C LEU A 166 3.51 -2.38 -15.92
N LEU A 167 4.19 -2.99 -14.96
CA LEU A 167 5.57 -2.60 -14.63
C LEU A 167 6.56 -2.99 -15.73
N ASP A 168 6.34 -4.08 -16.45
CA ASP A 168 7.12 -4.43 -17.64
C ASP A 168 6.95 -3.37 -18.74
N HIS A 169 5.73 -2.86 -18.93
CA HIS A 169 5.44 -1.78 -19.89
C HIS A 169 6.12 -0.47 -19.50
N LEU A 170 6.02 -0.07 -18.23
CA LEU A 170 6.64 1.16 -17.71
C LEU A 170 8.16 1.10 -17.74
N ASN A 171 8.75 -0.10 -17.58
CA ASN A 171 10.19 -0.36 -17.60
C ASN A 171 11.00 0.62 -16.71
N ARG A 172 10.53 0.86 -15.50
CA ARG A 172 11.08 1.80 -14.52
C ARG A 172 11.23 1.14 -13.13
N ASP A 173 12.05 0.08 -13.06
CA ASP A 173 12.31 -0.67 -11.82
C ASP A 173 13.06 0.16 -10.74
N ASP A 174 13.64 1.28 -11.15
CA ASP A 174 14.23 2.27 -10.26
C ASP A 174 13.17 3.01 -9.42
N VAL A 175 12.01 3.27 -9.99
CA VAL A 175 10.90 3.98 -9.35
C VAL A 175 9.87 2.99 -8.79
N TYR A 176 9.49 1.98 -9.59
CA TYR A 176 8.41 1.09 -9.25
C TYR A 176 8.87 -0.19 -8.58
N GLY A 177 7.99 -0.69 -7.72
CA GLY A 177 7.99 -2.04 -7.18
C GLY A 177 6.56 -2.52 -6.98
N ILE A 178 6.43 -3.66 -6.33
CA ILE A 178 5.15 -4.31 -6.05
C ILE A 178 4.98 -4.49 -4.55
N ALA A 179 3.78 -4.21 -4.06
CA ALA A 179 3.30 -4.67 -2.77
C ALA A 179 2.46 -5.94 -2.99
N VAL A 180 2.88 -7.05 -2.39
CA VAL A 180 2.11 -8.29 -2.38
C VAL A 180 1.34 -8.36 -1.07
N ASP A 181 0.01 -8.41 -1.13
CA ASP A 181 -0.87 -8.63 0.01
C ASP A 181 -1.48 -10.04 -0.11
N THR A 182 -1.17 -10.93 0.85
CA THR A 182 -1.71 -12.29 0.85
C THR A 182 -3.23 -12.28 0.86
N TYR A 183 -3.85 -11.37 1.60
CA TYR A 183 -5.31 -11.22 1.66
C TYR A 183 -5.94 -10.88 0.31
N ALA A 184 -5.25 -10.11 -0.52
CA ALA A 184 -5.74 -9.71 -1.83
C ALA A 184 -5.53 -10.79 -2.90
N LEU A 185 -4.52 -11.64 -2.74
CA LEU A 185 -3.99 -12.49 -3.83
C LEU A 185 -4.06 -14.00 -3.56
N TRP A 186 -4.48 -14.46 -2.38
CA TRP A 186 -4.50 -15.88 -2.01
C TRP A 186 -5.29 -16.78 -2.98
N TRP A 187 -6.28 -16.25 -3.64
CA TRP A 187 -7.15 -16.94 -4.58
C TRP A 187 -6.49 -17.23 -5.94
N ASP A 188 -5.39 -16.52 -6.29
CA ASP A 188 -4.76 -16.60 -7.60
C ASP A 188 -3.91 -17.88 -7.71
N SER A 189 -4.34 -18.82 -8.54
CA SER A 189 -3.63 -20.07 -8.79
C SER A 189 -2.22 -19.88 -9.38
N ASN A 190 -1.93 -18.72 -9.98
CA ASN A 190 -0.64 -18.39 -10.57
C ASN A 190 0.25 -17.55 -9.65
N LEU A 191 -0.20 -17.27 -8.42
CA LEU A 191 0.48 -16.36 -7.49
C LEU A 191 1.97 -16.68 -7.33
N GLN A 192 2.34 -17.95 -7.08
CA GLN A 192 3.73 -18.33 -6.89
C GLN A 192 4.61 -18.05 -8.12
N GLN A 193 4.08 -18.29 -9.32
CA GLN A 193 4.79 -18.00 -10.56
C GLN A 193 5.00 -16.49 -10.73
N GLN A 194 3.97 -15.70 -10.43
CA GLN A 194 4.03 -14.25 -10.55
C GLN A 194 4.93 -13.61 -9.48
N ILE A 195 4.99 -14.15 -8.27
CA ILE A 195 5.96 -13.75 -7.24
C ILE A 195 7.40 -13.96 -7.75
N ARG A 196 7.69 -15.11 -8.36
CA ARG A 196 9.02 -15.36 -8.95
C ARG A 196 9.35 -14.39 -10.08
N ARG A 197 8.34 -14.07 -10.94
CA ARG A 197 8.49 -13.09 -12.03
C ARG A 197 8.77 -11.70 -11.48
N SER A 198 8.12 -11.28 -10.42
CA SER A 198 8.32 -9.97 -9.78
C SER A 198 9.77 -9.79 -9.28
N GLY A 199 10.37 -10.84 -8.73
CA GLY A 199 11.77 -10.83 -8.32
C GLY A 199 12.13 -9.63 -7.42
N LYS A 200 13.05 -8.78 -7.87
CA LYS A 200 13.52 -7.58 -7.13
C LYS A 200 12.49 -6.45 -7.06
N ARG A 201 11.39 -6.53 -7.82
CA ARG A 201 10.29 -5.58 -7.73
C ARG A 201 9.47 -5.75 -6.46
N LEU A 202 9.57 -6.89 -5.76
CA LEU A 202 8.89 -7.05 -4.47
C LEU A 202 9.57 -6.18 -3.42
N ILE A 203 8.88 -5.12 -3.02
CA ILE A 203 9.39 -4.15 -2.04
C ILE A 203 8.54 -4.08 -0.77
N ASN A 204 7.27 -4.49 -0.84
CA ASN A 204 6.40 -4.61 0.31
C ASN A 204 5.70 -5.97 0.31
N PHE A 205 5.56 -6.57 1.50
CA PHE A 205 4.85 -7.81 1.70
C PHE A 205 3.89 -7.66 2.89
N HIS A 206 2.59 -7.72 2.60
CA HIS A 206 1.52 -7.61 3.59
C HIS A 206 0.94 -8.98 3.88
N VAL A 207 0.75 -9.28 5.16
CA VAL A 207 0.21 -10.56 5.63
C VAL A 207 -0.98 -10.31 6.54
N SER A 208 -2.10 -10.88 6.22
CA SER A 208 -3.28 -11.02 7.05
C SER A 208 -4.09 -12.22 6.54
N ASP A 209 -5.13 -12.61 7.25
CA ASP A 209 -5.90 -13.79 6.88
C ASP A 209 -7.32 -13.46 6.41
N TRP A 210 -7.89 -14.35 5.60
CA TRP A 210 -9.23 -14.26 5.09
C TRP A 210 -10.17 -15.12 5.94
N LEU A 211 -11.04 -14.46 6.72
CA LEU A 211 -12.02 -15.15 7.54
C LEU A 211 -13.13 -15.75 6.67
N THR A 212 -13.56 -16.98 6.99
CA THR A 212 -14.64 -17.67 6.26
C THR A 212 -15.96 -16.91 6.27
N GLU A 213 -16.22 -16.15 7.33
CA GLU A 213 -17.40 -15.31 7.51
C GLU A 213 -17.05 -13.83 7.47
N THR A 214 -16.17 -13.41 6.53
CA THR A 214 -15.79 -12.00 6.43
C THR A 214 -17.02 -11.12 6.14
N LYS A 215 -17.15 -10.05 6.91
CA LYS A 215 -18.27 -9.09 6.83
C LYS A 215 -17.89 -7.81 6.11
N ASP A 216 -16.61 -7.48 6.10
CA ASP A 216 -16.06 -6.29 5.45
C ASP A 216 -14.72 -6.64 4.81
N LEU A 217 -14.64 -6.52 3.49
CA LEU A 217 -13.45 -6.86 2.71
C LEU A 217 -12.22 -5.99 3.02
N ARG A 218 -12.38 -4.92 3.75
CA ARG A 218 -11.30 -4.00 4.09
C ARG A 218 -10.86 -4.10 5.54
N LEU A 219 -11.83 -4.20 6.45
CA LEU A 219 -11.60 -4.00 7.89
C LEU A 219 -11.81 -5.26 8.74
N ASP A 220 -12.35 -6.33 8.15
CA ASP A 220 -12.61 -7.59 8.83
C ASP A 220 -11.61 -8.66 8.37
N ARG A 221 -10.34 -8.44 8.70
CA ARG A 221 -9.25 -9.35 8.39
C ARG A 221 -8.81 -10.11 9.64
N GLY A 222 -8.50 -11.38 9.48
CA GLY A 222 -7.91 -12.22 10.53
C GLY A 222 -6.41 -12.02 10.69
N MET A 223 -5.90 -12.42 11.85
CA MET A 223 -4.47 -12.64 12.02
C MET A 223 -4.05 -13.90 11.25
N PRO A 224 -2.78 -13.99 10.79
CA PRO A 224 -2.29 -15.20 10.14
C PRO A 224 -2.57 -16.44 10.98
N GLY A 225 -3.31 -17.40 10.42
CA GLY A 225 -3.76 -18.63 11.08
C GLY A 225 -5.21 -18.62 11.58
N ASP A 226 -5.90 -17.47 11.54
CA ASP A 226 -7.32 -17.39 11.94
C ASP A 226 -8.30 -17.73 10.79
N GLY A 227 -7.82 -17.71 9.56
CA GLY A 227 -8.64 -17.86 8.35
C GLY A 227 -8.25 -19.03 7.48
N ILE A 228 -8.43 -18.85 6.17
CA ILE A 228 -8.28 -19.94 5.17
C ILE A 228 -7.01 -19.82 4.32
N ILE A 229 -6.24 -18.76 4.49
CA ILE A 229 -5.02 -18.59 3.71
C ILE A 229 -3.94 -19.50 4.28
N ASP A 230 -3.37 -20.36 3.43
CA ASP A 230 -2.22 -21.20 3.79
C ASP A 230 -0.96 -20.33 3.91
N ASN A 231 -0.87 -19.62 5.03
CA ASN A 231 0.31 -18.85 5.39
C ASN A 231 1.26 -19.80 6.13
N PRO A 232 2.41 -20.19 5.55
CA PRO A 232 3.38 -21.01 6.27
C PRO A 232 3.90 -20.23 7.47
N LEU A 233 3.63 -20.76 8.65
CA LEU A 233 4.12 -20.26 9.95
C LEU A 233 5.60 -20.57 10.16
#